data_97c55c5066fb12ececf166893a448a9b
#
_entry.id   97c55c5066fb12ececf166893a448a9b
#
_cell.length_a   1.000
_cell.length_b   1.000
_cell.length_c   1.000
_cell.angle_alpha   90.00
_cell.angle_beta   90.00
_cell.angle_gamma   90.00
#
_symmetry.space_group_name_H-M   'P 1'
#
loop_
_entity.id
_entity.type
_entity.pdbx_description
1 polymer ?
#
loop_
_entity_poly.entity_id
_entity_poly.type
_entity_poly.pdbx_seq_one_letter_code
_entity_poly.pdbx_strand_id
1 'polypeptide(L)'
;MAQDSNSTNSSDLTYGFISCAVAVVFFGSNFVPVKKIETGDGMFFQWILCAAIWTVSLVVNIILHSPKFWPLVMLGGAIWATGNITVVPIVKTIGLGLGLLIWASFNLLLGWASSRFGWFGIGAESVSKPVLNSCGTVNSESVVATDDSWVDALTPRTKRLVGSFLAVVAGLLYGTSFVPVLYIKNHASDPDSQYSGASQFDLDYVFAQYSGIFLTSTVYFVLYCAIKKNKPQVFPKAVLPGFLSGIMWGVATCCWFLANNYLSAVVSFPIITTVPGLIAALWGVVVFKEVKGWRNYIVLIVAFCLVLSGALLTAFSKI
;
A
#
# COMPACT_ATOMS: atom_id res chain seq x y z
N MET A 1 -24.42 -30.37 14.57
CA MET A 1 -24.19 -30.80 13.18
C MET A 1 -23.33 -29.75 12.54
N ALA A 2 -22.04 -30.04 12.46
CA ALA A 2 -21.08 -29.24 11.75
C ALA A 2 -21.15 -29.64 10.30
N GLN A 3 -21.34 -28.69 9.43
CA GLN A 3 -20.88 -28.75 8.03
C GLN A 3 -21.09 -27.39 7.43
N ASP A 4 -20.00 -26.63 7.37
CA ASP A 4 -19.78 -25.85 6.18
C ASP A 4 -18.27 -25.83 5.94
N SER A 5 -17.86 -26.81 5.17
CA SER A 5 -16.63 -26.82 4.43
C SER A 5 -16.66 -25.56 3.54
N ASN A 6 -15.83 -24.60 3.86
CA ASN A 6 -15.50 -23.47 3.02
C ASN A 6 -14.84 -24.02 1.73
N SER A 7 -15.63 -24.53 0.81
CA SER A 7 -15.20 -24.66 -0.57
C SER A 7 -15.09 -23.26 -1.12
N THR A 8 -13.92 -22.68 -0.99
CA THR A 8 -13.58 -21.42 -1.66
C THR A 8 -13.87 -21.65 -3.14
N ASN A 9 -14.91 -21.02 -3.64
CA ASN A 9 -15.36 -21.24 -5.02
C ASN A 9 -14.19 -20.86 -5.94
N SER A 10 -13.85 -21.68 -6.92
CA SER A 10 -12.70 -21.43 -7.80
C SER A 10 -12.80 -20.06 -8.50
N SER A 11 -14.01 -19.54 -8.68
CA SER A 11 -14.27 -18.18 -9.16
C SER A 11 -13.79 -17.09 -8.17
N ASP A 12 -13.96 -17.28 -6.86
CA ASP A 12 -13.53 -16.29 -5.85
C ASP A 12 -12.01 -16.19 -5.79
N LEU A 13 -11.32 -17.33 -5.86
CA LEU A 13 -9.86 -17.36 -5.97
C LEU A 13 -9.39 -16.63 -7.22
N THR A 14 -10.04 -16.86 -8.35
CA THR A 14 -9.71 -16.20 -9.63
C THR A 14 -9.88 -14.70 -9.53
N TYR A 15 -11.01 -14.20 -9.00
CA TYR A 15 -11.24 -12.77 -8.80
C TYR A 15 -10.22 -12.16 -7.84
N GLY A 16 -9.87 -12.85 -6.77
CA GLY A 16 -8.86 -12.39 -5.82
C GLY A 16 -7.47 -12.24 -6.46
N PHE A 17 -7.01 -13.24 -7.22
CA PHE A 17 -5.71 -13.16 -7.90
C PHE A 17 -5.68 -12.15 -9.06
N ILE A 18 -6.76 -12.00 -9.81
CA ILE A 18 -6.89 -10.94 -10.83
C ILE A 18 -6.79 -9.58 -10.15
N SER A 19 -7.48 -9.38 -9.02
CA SER A 19 -7.41 -8.15 -8.25
C SER A 19 -6.00 -7.85 -7.75
N CYS A 20 -5.27 -8.87 -7.26
CA CYS A 20 -3.85 -8.73 -6.92
C CYS A 20 -3.01 -8.30 -8.12
N ALA A 21 -3.20 -8.93 -9.28
CA ALA A 21 -2.44 -8.61 -10.49
C ALA A 21 -2.67 -7.16 -10.95
N VAL A 22 -3.93 -6.70 -10.96
CA VAL A 22 -4.27 -5.32 -11.29
C VAL A 22 -3.66 -4.36 -10.28
N ALA A 23 -3.81 -4.63 -8.99
CA ALA A 23 -3.23 -3.79 -7.92
C ALA A 23 -1.72 -3.63 -8.08
N VAL A 24 -1.00 -4.73 -8.31
CA VAL A 24 0.46 -4.77 -8.50
C VAL A 24 0.90 -3.92 -9.70
N VAL A 25 0.23 -4.06 -10.85
CA VAL A 25 0.55 -3.28 -12.06
C VAL A 25 0.33 -1.79 -11.82
N PHE A 26 -0.78 -1.42 -11.24
CA PHE A 26 -1.10 -0.02 -10.98
C PHE A 26 -0.20 0.59 -9.91
N PHE A 27 0.07 -0.10 -8.80
CA PHE A 27 1.03 0.38 -7.78
C PHE A 27 2.45 0.51 -8.32
N GLY A 28 2.91 -0.44 -9.13
CA GLY A 28 4.24 -0.38 -9.75
C GLY A 28 4.38 0.68 -10.84
N SER A 29 3.27 1.21 -11.33
CA SER A 29 3.22 2.19 -12.44
C SER A 29 2.73 3.58 -12.02
N ASN A 30 2.18 3.75 -10.81
CA ASN A 30 1.50 4.99 -10.42
C ASN A 30 2.38 6.24 -10.42
N PHE A 31 3.69 6.11 -10.21
CA PHE A 31 4.63 7.22 -10.26
C PHE A 31 5.21 7.52 -11.65
N VAL A 32 4.93 6.68 -12.65
CA VAL A 32 5.41 6.87 -14.03
C VAL A 32 4.96 8.23 -14.60
N PRO A 33 3.70 8.66 -14.45
CA PRO A 33 3.25 9.95 -14.98
C PRO A 33 4.00 11.17 -14.42
N VAL A 34 4.50 11.07 -13.18
CA VAL A 34 5.13 12.20 -12.47
C VAL A 34 6.65 12.14 -12.46
N LYS A 35 7.26 11.04 -12.91
CA LYS A 35 8.70 10.80 -12.77
C LYS A 35 9.62 11.91 -13.31
N LYS A 36 9.20 12.59 -14.37
CA LYS A 36 9.98 13.66 -15.03
C LYS A 36 9.48 15.08 -14.67
N ILE A 37 8.57 15.20 -13.72
CA ILE A 37 7.92 16.45 -13.37
C ILE A 37 8.46 16.95 -12.03
N GLU A 38 8.77 18.22 -11.97
CA GLU A 38 9.16 18.85 -10.72
C GLU A 38 7.95 18.96 -9.78
N THR A 39 8.10 18.41 -8.59
CA THR A 39 7.08 18.38 -7.54
C THR A 39 7.49 19.19 -6.29
N GLY A 40 8.65 19.84 -6.32
CA GLY A 40 9.21 20.65 -5.23
C GLY A 40 9.36 19.89 -3.92
N ASP A 41 8.73 20.39 -2.86
CA ASP A 41 8.69 19.71 -1.54
C ASP A 41 7.64 18.58 -1.47
N GLY A 42 6.84 18.39 -2.51
CA GLY A 42 5.87 17.32 -2.64
C GLY A 42 4.52 17.57 -1.95
N MET A 43 4.37 18.63 -1.16
CA MET A 43 3.14 18.88 -0.40
C MET A 43 1.93 19.14 -1.29
N PHE A 44 2.13 19.96 -2.33
CA PHE A 44 1.08 20.23 -3.32
C PHE A 44 0.75 18.98 -4.14
N PHE A 45 1.76 18.25 -4.61
CA PHE A 45 1.58 16.99 -5.32
C PHE A 45 0.81 15.96 -4.48
N GLN A 46 1.19 15.79 -3.21
CA GLN A 46 0.52 14.93 -2.25
C GLN A 46 -0.98 15.26 -2.15
N TRP A 47 -1.31 16.54 -2.02
CA TRP A 47 -2.71 16.97 -1.91
C TRP A 47 -3.52 16.68 -3.16
N ILE A 48 -2.97 16.94 -4.36
CA ILE A 48 -3.61 16.60 -5.65
C ILE A 48 -3.82 15.10 -5.80
N LEU A 49 -2.81 14.30 -5.45
CA LEU A 49 -2.89 12.84 -5.47
C LEU A 49 -4.02 12.35 -4.55
N CYS A 50 -4.11 12.86 -3.34
CA CYS A 50 -5.17 12.49 -2.39
C CYS A 50 -6.57 12.93 -2.84
N ALA A 51 -6.70 14.08 -3.53
CA ALA A 51 -7.94 14.51 -4.14
C ALA A 51 -8.40 13.53 -5.23
N ALA A 52 -7.48 13.06 -6.08
CA ALA A 52 -7.77 12.06 -7.09
C ALA A 52 -8.18 10.70 -6.49
N ILE A 53 -7.50 10.27 -5.43
CA ILE A 53 -7.87 9.06 -4.67
C ILE A 53 -9.31 9.18 -4.17
N TRP A 54 -9.65 10.31 -3.54
CA TRP A 54 -11.01 10.55 -3.06
C TRP A 54 -12.06 10.53 -4.20
N THR A 55 -11.72 11.09 -5.37
CA THR A 55 -12.60 11.06 -6.55
C THR A 55 -12.89 9.62 -6.99
N VAL A 56 -11.89 8.72 -6.96
CA VAL A 56 -12.10 7.29 -7.23
C VAL A 56 -13.10 6.69 -6.24
N SER A 57 -12.96 6.99 -4.95
CA SER A 57 -13.88 6.46 -3.93
C SER A 57 -15.31 6.99 -4.08
N LEU A 58 -15.46 8.22 -4.54
CA LEU A 58 -16.78 8.79 -4.82
C LEU A 58 -17.49 8.00 -5.95
N VAL A 59 -16.75 7.67 -7.01
CA VAL A 59 -17.27 6.83 -8.10
C VAL A 59 -17.66 5.44 -7.58
N VAL A 60 -16.77 4.80 -6.80
CA VAL A 60 -17.06 3.50 -6.18
C VAL A 60 -18.28 3.57 -5.27
N ASN A 61 -18.39 4.62 -4.45
CA ASN A 61 -19.54 4.82 -3.55
C ASN A 61 -20.86 4.93 -4.31
N ILE A 62 -20.88 5.63 -5.45
CA ILE A 62 -22.06 5.74 -6.33
C ILE A 62 -22.41 4.38 -6.91
N ILE A 63 -21.43 3.64 -7.43
CA ILE A 63 -21.62 2.30 -8.02
C ILE A 63 -22.19 1.33 -6.99
N LEU A 64 -21.75 1.40 -5.74
CA LEU A 64 -22.19 0.54 -4.64
C LEU A 64 -23.46 1.05 -3.95
N HIS A 65 -24.14 2.07 -4.51
CA HIS A 65 -25.36 2.64 -3.95
C HIS A 65 -25.22 3.19 -2.53
N SER A 66 -24.09 3.84 -2.24
CA SER A 66 -23.79 4.53 -0.99
C SER A 66 -23.92 3.61 0.25
N PRO A 67 -23.00 2.65 0.43
CA PRO A 67 -22.97 1.79 1.62
C PRO A 67 -22.87 2.60 2.90
N LYS A 68 -23.20 1.98 4.04
CA LYS A 68 -23.13 2.63 5.35
C LYS A 68 -21.74 3.19 5.62
N PHE A 69 -21.68 4.46 5.93
CA PHE A 69 -20.43 5.16 6.26
C PHE A 69 -20.02 4.89 7.71
N TRP A 70 -18.83 4.37 7.90
CA TRP A 70 -18.25 4.09 9.21
C TRP A 70 -17.10 5.07 9.51
N PRO A 71 -17.28 6.05 10.42
CA PRO A 71 -16.26 7.07 10.71
C PRO A 71 -14.92 6.48 11.19
N LEU A 72 -14.92 5.35 11.89
CA LEU A 72 -13.70 4.68 12.34
C LEU A 72 -12.75 4.35 11.16
N VAL A 73 -13.31 4.04 9.99
CA VAL A 73 -12.51 3.73 8.80
C VAL A 73 -11.70 4.92 8.32
N MET A 74 -12.17 6.16 8.55
CA MET A 74 -11.40 7.37 8.23
C MET A 74 -10.05 7.39 8.96
N LEU A 75 -9.97 6.77 10.16
CA LEU A 75 -8.71 6.65 10.89
C LEU A 75 -7.67 5.89 10.06
N GLY A 76 -8.06 4.81 9.37
CA GLY A 76 -7.16 4.08 8.45
C GLY A 76 -6.62 4.99 7.34
N GLY A 77 -7.49 5.83 6.77
CA GLY A 77 -7.10 6.84 5.80
C GLY A 77 -6.15 7.90 6.37
N ALA A 78 -6.43 8.39 7.57
CA ALA A 78 -5.58 9.37 8.27
C ALA A 78 -4.20 8.80 8.58
N ILE A 79 -4.13 7.56 9.04
CA ILE A 79 -2.88 6.82 9.30
C ILE A 79 -2.07 6.72 8.00
N TRP A 80 -2.69 6.32 6.90
CA TRP A 80 -2.02 6.24 5.61
C TRP A 80 -1.50 7.61 5.13
N ALA A 81 -2.33 8.66 5.18
CA ALA A 81 -1.95 10.00 4.76
C ALA A 81 -0.79 10.56 5.59
N THR A 82 -0.75 10.25 6.89
CA THR A 82 0.35 10.63 7.79
C THR A 82 1.65 9.90 7.41
N GLY A 83 1.58 8.64 7.04
CA GLY A 83 2.74 7.93 6.47
C GLY A 83 3.20 8.55 5.16
N ASN A 84 2.26 8.86 4.27
CA ASN A 84 2.57 9.33 2.92
C ASN A 84 3.19 10.74 2.87
N ILE A 85 2.87 11.62 3.82
CA ILE A 85 3.51 12.95 3.91
C ILE A 85 5.02 12.86 4.15
N THR A 86 5.51 11.77 4.73
CA THR A 86 6.94 11.56 5.00
C THR A 86 7.72 11.06 3.79
N VAL A 87 7.06 10.64 2.71
CA VAL A 87 7.70 10.05 1.52
C VAL A 87 8.71 11.00 0.88
N VAL A 88 8.36 12.28 0.69
CA VAL A 88 9.29 13.25 0.09
C VAL A 88 10.51 13.51 0.97
N PRO A 89 10.40 13.77 2.29
CA PRO A 89 11.55 13.78 3.19
C PRO A 89 12.42 12.53 3.16
N ILE A 90 11.81 11.33 3.14
CA ILE A 90 12.52 10.05 3.04
C ILE A 90 13.34 10.01 1.76
N VAL A 91 12.71 10.27 0.61
CA VAL A 91 13.37 10.23 -0.70
C VAL A 91 14.52 11.22 -0.79
N LYS A 92 14.37 12.42 -0.19
CA LYS A 92 15.42 13.45 -0.17
C LYS A 92 16.59 13.13 0.77
N THR A 93 16.36 12.32 1.80
CA THR A 93 17.38 11.99 2.81
C THR A 93 18.14 10.71 2.51
N ILE A 94 17.46 9.65 2.11
CA ILE A 94 18.03 8.31 1.89
C ILE A 94 17.83 7.78 0.47
N GLY A 95 17.16 8.53 -0.40
CA GLY A 95 16.83 8.10 -1.76
C GLY A 95 15.58 7.25 -1.85
N LEU A 96 15.06 7.12 -3.07
CA LEU A 96 13.81 6.39 -3.31
C LEU A 96 13.98 4.88 -3.07
N GLY A 97 15.09 4.29 -3.52
CA GLY A 97 15.32 2.85 -3.40
C GLY A 97 15.35 2.38 -1.94
N LEU A 98 16.23 2.96 -1.11
CA LEU A 98 16.34 2.60 0.31
C LEU A 98 15.08 2.96 1.09
N GLY A 99 14.44 4.09 0.76
CA GLY A 99 13.16 4.49 1.37
C GLY A 99 12.07 3.45 1.10
N LEU A 100 11.85 3.09 -0.17
CA LEU A 100 10.91 2.04 -0.58
C LEU A 100 11.17 0.73 0.13
N LEU A 101 12.44 0.33 0.17
CA LEU A 101 12.89 -0.87 0.82
C LEU A 101 12.40 -0.94 2.27
N ILE A 102 12.76 0.06 3.06
CA ILE A 102 12.48 0.07 4.50
C ILE A 102 10.97 0.12 4.74
N TRP A 103 10.24 1.05 4.11
CA TRP A 103 8.80 1.15 4.40
C TRP A 103 8.00 -0.03 3.87
N ALA A 104 8.40 -0.64 2.74
CA ALA A 104 7.71 -1.82 2.22
C ALA A 104 7.90 -3.03 3.13
N SER A 105 9.11 -3.24 3.68
CA SER A 105 9.39 -4.30 4.65
C SER A 105 8.52 -4.17 5.91
N PHE A 106 8.48 -2.99 6.51
CA PHE A 106 7.70 -2.77 7.73
C PHE A 106 6.18 -2.80 7.46
N ASN A 107 5.74 -2.32 6.29
CA ASN A 107 4.35 -2.46 5.85
C ASN A 107 3.96 -3.93 5.69
N LEU A 108 4.80 -4.71 5.00
CA LEU A 108 4.60 -6.14 4.81
C LEU A 108 4.53 -6.87 6.15
N LEU A 109 5.55 -6.70 6.99
CA LEU A 109 5.65 -7.42 8.27
C LEU A 109 4.48 -7.08 9.18
N LEU A 110 4.19 -5.80 9.38
CA LEU A 110 3.13 -5.40 10.30
C LEU A 110 1.75 -5.74 9.76
N GLY A 111 1.49 -5.53 8.46
CA GLY A 111 0.22 -5.86 7.83
C GLY A 111 -0.05 -7.37 7.86
N TRP A 112 0.95 -8.18 7.50
CA TRP A 112 0.85 -9.63 7.55
C TRP A 112 0.73 -10.14 9.00
N ALA A 113 1.59 -9.68 9.92
CA ALA A 113 1.60 -10.16 11.29
C ALA A 113 0.32 -9.77 12.04
N SER A 114 -0.18 -8.53 11.87
CA SER A 114 -1.44 -8.11 12.50
C SER A 114 -2.62 -8.97 12.04
N SER A 115 -2.70 -9.28 10.75
CA SER A 115 -3.75 -10.16 10.21
C SER A 115 -3.55 -11.62 10.65
N ARG A 116 -2.32 -12.12 10.63
CA ARG A 116 -2.01 -13.52 10.96
C ARG A 116 -2.21 -13.84 12.45
N PHE A 117 -1.86 -12.91 13.33
CA PHE A 117 -1.89 -13.11 14.78
C PHE A 117 -3.06 -12.41 15.47
N GLY A 118 -3.86 -11.67 14.75
CA GLY A 118 -5.04 -11.00 15.29
C GLY A 118 -4.71 -9.82 16.20
N TRP A 119 -3.69 -9.01 15.87
CA TRP A 119 -3.34 -7.83 16.65
C TRP A 119 -4.39 -6.71 16.50
N PHE A 120 -4.36 -5.74 17.39
CA PHE A 120 -5.26 -4.58 17.38
C PHE A 120 -6.77 -4.92 17.49
N GLY A 121 -7.12 -6.08 18.06
CA GLY A 121 -8.50 -6.52 18.21
C GLY A 121 -9.17 -7.04 16.94
N ILE A 122 -8.40 -7.33 15.90
CA ILE A 122 -8.88 -8.05 14.72
C ILE A 122 -8.77 -9.57 14.93
N GLY A 123 -9.64 -10.34 14.28
CA GLY A 123 -9.55 -11.81 14.33
C GLY A 123 -8.32 -12.32 13.58
N ALA A 124 -7.67 -13.36 14.15
CA ALA A 124 -6.55 -14.00 13.48
C ALA A 124 -7.03 -14.74 12.21
N GLU A 125 -6.43 -14.44 11.07
CA GLU A 125 -6.71 -15.11 9.82
C GLU A 125 -5.87 -16.39 9.67
N SER A 126 -6.48 -17.45 9.15
CA SER A 126 -5.82 -18.72 8.87
C SER A 126 -5.75 -18.96 7.36
N VAL A 127 -4.72 -19.66 6.93
CA VAL A 127 -4.55 -20.13 5.56
C VAL A 127 -4.38 -21.64 5.53
N SER A 128 -4.69 -22.27 4.41
CA SER A 128 -4.65 -23.73 4.27
C SER A 128 -3.25 -24.32 4.52
N LYS A 129 -2.19 -23.57 4.17
CA LYS A 129 -0.79 -24.00 4.32
C LYS A 129 0.04 -22.93 5.04
N PRO A 130 -0.03 -22.82 6.38
CA PRO A 130 0.57 -21.73 7.15
C PRO A 130 2.09 -21.60 6.98
N VAL A 131 2.80 -22.73 6.94
CA VAL A 131 4.26 -22.75 6.75
C VAL A 131 4.63 -22.18 5.39
N LEU A 132 3.91 -22.53 4.33
CA LEU A 132 4.18 -22.03 2.99
C LEU A 132 3.94 -20.51 2.90
N ASN A 133 2.89 -20.02 3.54
CA ASN A 133 2.60 -18.60 3.63
C ASN A 133 3.72 -17.83 4.36
N SER A 134 4.15 -18.30 5.52
CA SER A 134 5.23 -17.67 6.29
C SER A 134 6.56 -17.69 5.52
N CYS A 135 6.91 -18.81 4.88
CA CYS A 135 8.10 -18.89 4.04
C CYS A 135 8.04 -17.92 2.84
N GLY A 136 6.87 -17.80 2.21
CA GLY A 136 6.66 -16.85 1.11
C GLY A 136 6.85 -15.40 1.56
N THR A 137 6.32 -15.04 2.72
CA THR A 137 6.46 -13.70 3.30
C THR A 137 7.92 -13.37 3.62
N VAL A 138 8.63 -14.26 4.30
CA VAL A 138 10.05 -14.09 4.66
C VAL A 138 10.93 -14.01 3.41
N ASN A 139 10.66 -14.84 2.39
CA ASN A 139 11.41 -14.82 1.15
C ASN A 139 11.21 -13.50 0.38
N SER A 140 10.00 -12.99 0.33
CA SER A 140 9.70 -11.69 -0.27
C SER A 140 10.41 -10.53 0.45
N GLU A 141 10.51 -10.60 1.77
CA GLU A 141 11.18 -9.59 2.59
C GLU A 141 12.71 -9.60 2.40
N SER A 142 13.33 -10.78 2.29
CA SER A 142 14.78 -10.90 2.12
C SER A 142 15.31 -10.20 0.86
N VAL A 143 14.49 -10.10 -0.18
CA VAL A 143 14.83 -9.38 -1.41
C VAL A 143 14.75 -7.87 -1.23
N VAL A 144 13.77 -7.42 -0.48
CA VAL A 144 13.64 -6.01 -0.14
C VAL A 144 14.90 -5.56 0.62
N ALA A 145 15.55 -6.43 1.40
CA ALA A 145 16.76 -6.14 2.19
C ALA A 145 18.10 -6.13 1.41
N THR A 146 18.15 -6.66 0.20
CA THR A 146 19.44 -6.85 -0.53
C THR A 146 19.82 -5.76 -1.55
N ASP A 147 18.94 -4.78 -1.79
CA ASP A 147 19.18 -3.74 -2.82
C ASP A 147 20.01 -2.52 -2.32
N ASP A 148 20.83 -2.71 -1.29
CA ASP A 148 21.43 -1.67 -0.46
C ASP A 148 22.84 -1.17 -0.93
N SER A 149 23.30 -1.49 -2.15
CA SER A 149 24.77 -1.49 -2.34
C SER A 149 25.42 -0.23 -2.94
N TRP A 150 24.69 0.83 -3.38
CA TRP A 150 25.38 1.91 -4.09
C TRP A 150 24.96 3.37 -3.81
N VAL A 151 23.94 3.57 -2.99
CA VAL A 151 23.48 4.92 -2.60
C VAL A 151 24.22 5.47 -1.38
N ASP A 152 25.01 4.64 -0.71
CA ASP A 152 25.62 4.89 0.60
C ASP A 152 26.77 5.92 0.66
N ALA A 153 27.31 6.32 -0.46
CA ALA A 153 28.57 7.08 -0.47
C ALA A 153 28.42 8.60 -0.20
N LEU A 154 27.20 9.17 -0.19
CA LEU A 154 27.05 10.63 -0.31
C LEU A 154 26.21 11.35 0.76
N THR A 155 25.64 10.66 1.78
CA THR A 155 24.77 11.32 2.77
C THR A 155 25.36 11.36 4.19
N PRO A 156 25.30 12.51 4.90
CA PRO A 156 25.73 12.60 6.30
C PRO A 156 24.94 11.63 7.18
N ARG A 157 25.60 11.01 8.17
CA ARG A 157 25.01 10.00 9.09
C ARG A 157 23.65 10.42 9.66
N THR A 158 23.49 11.69 10.04
CA THR A 158 22.25 12.21 10.63
C THR A 158 21.08 12.18 9.63
N LYS A 159 21.29 12.59 8.37
CA LYS A 159 20.26 12.54 7.31
C LYS A 159 19.80 11.11 7.06
N ARG A 160 20.76 10.17 7.05
CA ARG A 160 20.48 8.76 6.86
C ARG A 160 19.67 8.17 8.01
N LEU A 161 20.02 8.48 9.26
CA LEU A 161 19.27 8.02 10.43
C LEU A 161 17.83 8.55 10.44
N VAL A 162 17.65 9.85 10.19
CA VAL A 162 16.33 10.47 10.14
C VAL A 162 15.49 9.88 9.01
N GLY A 163 16.05 9.76 7.81
CA GLY A 163 15.34 9.17 6.66
C GLY A 163 14.95 7.72 6.88
N SER A 164 15.83 6.88 7.44
CA SER A 164 15.54 5.49 7.79
C SER A 164 14.46 5.40 8.88
N PHE A 165 14.54 6.22 9.91
CA PHE A 165 13.52 6.27 10.97
C PHE A 165 12.15 6.66 10.40
N LEU A 166 12.06 7.69 9.56
CA LEU A 166 10.83 8.09 8.90
C LEU A 166 10.27 6.98 7.99
N ALA A 167 11.15 6.24 7.29
CA ALA A 167 10.74 5.13 6.45
C ALA A 167 10.17 3.96 7.27
N VAL A 168 10.74 3.65 8.43
CA VAL A 168 10.19 2.66 9.38
C VAL A 168 8.80 3.11 9.85
N VAL A 169 8.68 4.35 10.31
CA VAL A 169 7.39 4.90 10.78
C VAL A 169 6.35 4.86 9.66
N ALA A 170 6.70 5.27 8.44
CA ALA A 170 5.80 5.21 7.29
C ALA A 170 5.35 3.77 7.01
N GLY A 171 6.26 2.80 7.04
CA GLY A 171 5.94 1.38 6.84
C GLY A 171 4.97 0.85 7.90
N LEU A 172 5.20 1.16 9.18
CA LEU A 172 4.30 0.79 10.28
C LEU A 172 2.91 1.40 10.09
N LEU A 173 2.83 2.68 9.71
CA LEU A 173 1.56 3.35 9.44
C LEU A 173 0.82 2.71 8.26
N TYR A 174 1.52 2.40 7.17
CA TYR A 174 0.90 1.72 6.02
C TYR A 174 0.37 0.33 6.38
N GLY A 175 1.14 -0.45 7.15
CA GLY A 175 0.74 -1.79 7.59
C GLY A 175 -0.49 -1.82 8.50
N THR A 176 -0.79 -0.72 9.19
CA THR A 176 -1.96 -0.61 10.08
C THR A 176 -3.16 0.09 9.43
N SER A 177 -3.04 0.60 8.20
CA SER A 177 -4.11 1.37 7.55
C SER A 177 -5.40 0.59 7.30
N PHE A 178 -5.33 -0.73 7.15
CA PHE A 178 -6.50 -1.62 6.99
C PHE A 178 -7.12 -2.09 8.31
N VAL A 179 -6.43 -1.91 9.43
CA VAL A 179 -6.89 -2.40 10.74
C VAL A 179 -8.30 -1.91 11.11
N PRO A 180 -8.68 -0.63 10.90
CA PRO A 180 -10.03 -0.18 11.23
C PRO A 180 -11.13 -0.91 10.46
N VAL A 181 -10.90 -1.25 9.20
CA VAL A 181 -11.85 -2.02 8.37
C VAL A 181 -11.97 -3.45 8.90
N LEU A 182 -10.84 -4.12 9.13
CA LEU A 182 -10.82 -5.49 9.66
C LEU A 182 -11.47 -5.55 11.06
N TYR A 183 -11.22 -4.54 11.89
CA TYR A 183 -11.84 -4.45 13.21
C TYR A 183 -13.36 -4.40 13.13
N ILE A 184 -13.94 -3.54 12.28
CA ILE A 184 -15.39 -3.44 12.09
C ILE A 184 -15.97 -4.76 11.59
N LYS A 185 -15.34 -5.37 10.60
CA LYS A 185 -15.79 -6.65 10.02
C LYS A 185 -15.80 -7.77 11.06
N ASN A 186 -14.77 -7.84 11.90
CA ASN A 186 -14.67 -8.88 12.93
C ASN A 186 -15.72 -8.72 14.06
N HIS A 187 -16.19 -7.50 14.33
CA HIS A 187 -17.22 -7.22 15.31
C HIS A 187 -18.62 -7.14 14.73
N ALA A 188 -18.79 -7.41 13.44
CA ALA A 188 -20.09 -7.32 12.77
C ALA A 188 -21.09 -8.41 13.19
N SER A 189 -20.61 -9.57 13.65
CA SER A 189 -21.43 -10.68 14.14
C SER A 189 -21.77 -10.60 15.62
N ASP A 190 -21.18 -9.68 16.36
CA ASP A 190 -21.46 -9.45 17.78
C ASP A 190 -22.70 -8.56 17.92
N PRO A 191 -23.82 -9.08 18.50
CA PRO A 191 -25.07 -8.30 18.65
C PRO A 191 -24.91 -7.06 19.53
N ASP A 192 -23.99 -7.11 20.51
CA ASP A 192 -23.77 -6.02 21.47
C ASP A 192 -22.77 -4.97 20.93
N SER A 193 -22.17 -5.22 19.78
CA SER A 193 -21.23 -4.30 19.15
C SER A 193 -21.96 -3.19 18.40
N GLN A 194 -21.45 -1.95 18.51
CA GLN A 194 -21.89 -0.83 17.66
C GLN A 194 -21.70 -1.10 16.15
N TYR A 195 -20.93 -2.11 15.78
CA TYR A 195 -20.66 -2.55 14.41
C TYR A 195 -21.51 -3.74 13.97
N SER A 196 -22.46 -4.16 14.79
CA SER A 196 -23.40 -5.26 14.46
C SER A 196 -24.03 -5.04 13.08
N GLY A 197 -24.02 -6.09 12.26
CA GLY A 197 -24.55 -6.06 10.89
C GLY A 197 -23.70 -5.29 9.89
N ALA A 198 -22.46 -4.93 10.21
CA ALA A 198 -21.54 -4.30 9.24
C ALA A 198 -21.24 -5.23 8.08
N SER A 199 -21.09 -4.65 6.89
CA SER A 199 -20.82 -5.39 5.66
C SER A 199 -19.53 -6.20 5.76
N GLN A 200 -19.53 -7.40 5.16
CA GLN A 200 -18.33 -8.20 4.99
C GLN A 200 -17.61 -7.90 3.66
N PHE A 201 -18.21 -7.07 2.79
CA PHE A 201 -17.64 -6.69 1.52
C PHE A 201 -16.71 -5.49 1.67
N ASP A 202 -15.43 -5.68 1.42
CA ASP A 202 -14.38 -4.72 1.74
C ASP A 202 -14.52 -3.38 0.98
N LEU A 203 -15.05 -3.39 -0.25
CA LEU A 203 -15.23 -2.15 -1.01
C LEU A 203 -16.24 -1.18 -0.38
N ASP A 204 -17.16 -1.64 0.47
CA ASP A 204 -18.13 -0.79 1.16
C ASP A 204 -17.45 0.22 2.10
N TYR A 205 -16.19 0.00 2.44
CA TYR A 205 -15.40 0.84 3.34
C TYR A 205 -14.50 1.85 2.62
N VAL A 206 -14.33 1.71 1.30
CA VAL A 206 -13.39 2.51 0.50
C VAL A 206 -13.69 4.01 0.59
N PHE A 207 -14.97 4.40 0.50
CA PHE A 207 -15.35 5.82 0.54
C PHE A 207 -14.98 6.47 1.88
N ALA A 208 -15.21 5.78 3.00
CA ALA A 208 -14.84 6.28 4.32
C ALA A 208 -13.31 6.38 4.48
N GLN A 209 -12.56 5.37 4.02
CA GLN A 209 -11.10 5.39 4.11
C GLN A 209 -10.50 6.50 3.26
N TYR A 210 -10.92 6.67 2.02
CA TYR A 210 -10.38 7.70 1.14
C TYR A 210 -10.82 9.11 1.55
N SER A 211 -11.99 9.25 2.17
CA SER A 211 -12.40 10.50 2.81
C SER A 211 -11.46 10.88 3.95
N GLY A 212 -11.01 9.89 4.75
CA GLY A 212 -9.97 10.08 5.76
C GLY A 212 -8.63 10.50 5.16
N ILE A 213 -8.22 9.89 4.05
CA ILE A 213 -7.00 10.25 3.31
C ILE A 213 -7.06 11.71 2.86
N PHE A 214 -8.13 12.09 2.17
CA PHE A 214 -8.23 13.43 1.60
C PHE A 214 -8.41 14.51 2.66
N LEU A 215 -9.23 14.28 3.69
CA LEU A 215 -9.40 15.20 4.80
C LEU A 215 -8.07 15.46 5.53
N THR A 216 -7.36 14.41 5.90
CA THR A 216 -6.07 14.52 6.59
C THR A 216 -5.02 15.20 5.72
N SER A 217 -4.94 14.85 4.44
CA SER A 217 -4.05 15.50 3.48
C SER A 217 -4.38 16.99 3.30
N THR A 218 -5.67 17.34 3.31
CA THR A 218 -6.12 18.74 3.25
C THR A 218 -5.72 19.51 4.49
N VAL A 219 -5.88 18.93 5.68
CA VAL A 219 -5.40 19.55 6.94
C VAL A 219 -3.90 19.80 6.88
N TYR A 220 -3.10 18.83 6.45
CA TYR A 220 -1.66 19.01 6.28
C TYR A 220 -1.30 20.07 5.26
N PHE A 221 -2.03 20.14 4.15
CA PHE A 221 -1.79 21.17 3.13
C PHE A 221 -2.14 22.58 3.63
N VAL A 222 -3.24 22.72 4.38
CA VAL A 222 -3.62 23.99 5.02
C VAL A 222 -2.57 24.45 6.04
N LEU A 223 -2.10 23.52 6.89
CA LEU A 223 -1.01 23.80 7.84
C LEU A 223 0.28 24.18 7.11
N TYR A 224 0.61 23.51 6.02
CA TYR A 224 1.75 23.86 5.17
C TYR A 224 1.61 25.29 4.60
N CYS A 225 0.44 25.67 4.09
CA CYS A 225 0.18 27.04 3.62
C CYS A 225 0.36 28.06 4.74
N ALA A 226 -0.12 27.76 5.96
CA ALA A 226 0.04 28.63 7.11
C ALA A 226 1.53 28.82 7.50
N ILE A 227 2.29 27.70 7.58
CA ILE A 227 3.73 27.73 7.89
C ILE A 227 4.51 28.54 6.83
N LYS A 228 4.16 28.39 5.56
CA LYS A 228 4.75 29.14 4.44
C LYS A 228 4.21 30.57 4.30
N LYS A 229 3.46 31.07 5.29
CA LYS A 229 2.84 32.39 5.26
C LYS A 229 2.06 32.67 3.96
N ASN A 230 1.25 31.71 3.57
CA ASN A 230 0.43 31.70 2.34
C ASN A 230 1.25 31.83 1.03
N LYS A 231 2.47 31.30 1.04
CA LYS A 231 3.34 31.18 -0.15
C LYS A 231 3.74 29.71 -0.39
N PRO A 232 2.76 28.80 -0.63
CA PRO A 232 3.07 27.40 -0.90
C PRO A 232 3.81 27.26 -2.23
N GLN A 233 4.60 26.19 -2.36
CA GLN A 233 5.17 25.80 -3.64
C GLN A 233 4.10 25.07 -4.46
N VAL A 234 3.60 25.70 -5.52
CA VAL A 234 2.56 25.17 -6.40
C VAL A 234 3.14 24.92 -7.78
N PHE A 235 2.94 23.73 -8.30
CA PHE A 235 3.44 23.29 -9.60
C PHE A 235 2.27 22.92 -10.53
N PRO A 236 1.70 23.85 -11.31
CA PRO A 236 0.53 23.59 -12.17
C PRO A 236 0.75 22.43 -13.14
N LYS A 237 1.97 22.24 -13.64
CA LYS A 237 2.32 21.13 -14.54
C LYS A 237 2.24 19.75 -13.87
N ALA A 238 2.26 19.70 -12.55
CA ALA A 238 2.13 18.45 -11.78
C ALA A 238 0.67 18.07 -11.49
N VAL A 239 -0.31 18.92 -11.77
CA VAL A 239 -1.73 18.69 -11.46
C VAL A 239 -2.26 17.46 -12.21
N LEU A 240 -2.22 17.47 -13.53
CA LEU A 240 -2.77 16.38 -14.34
C LEU A 240 -2.01 15.06 -14.13
N PRO A 241 -0.67 15.02 -14.18
CA PRO A 241 0.07 13.79 -13.89
C PRO A 241 -0.10 13.31 -12.45
N GLY A 242 -0.18 14.22 -11.47
CA GLY A 242 -0.45 13.89 -10.07
C GLY A 242 -1.85 13.33 -9.88
N PHE A 243 -2.83 13.89 -10.55
CA PHE A 243 -4.21 13.39 -10.54
C PHE A 243 -4.29 11.97 -11.15
N LEU A 244 -3.63 11.75 -12.29
CA LEU A 244 -3.55 10.43 -12.91
C LEU A 244 -2.86 9.41 -11.99
N SER A 245 -1.76 9.80 -11.35
CA SER A 245 -1.06 8.98 -10.35
C SER A 245 -2.00 8.61 -9.19
N GLY A 246 -2.79 9.56 -8.70
CA GLY A 246 -3.77 9.33 -7.64
C GLY A 246 -4.92 8.41 -8.06
N ILE A 247 -5.43 8.53 -9.30
CA ILE A 247 -6.42 7.59 -9.84
C ILE A 247 -5.84 6.18 -9.89
N MET A 248 -4.63 6.01 -10.42
CA MET A 248 -3.96 4.71 -10.50
C MET A 248 -3.80 4.09 -9.11
N TRP A 249 -3.36 4.87 -8.13
CA TRP A 249 -3.23 4.42 -6.75
C TRP A 249 -4.59 4.06 -6.13
N GLY A 250 -5.60 4.90 -6.36
CA GLY A 250 -6.96 4.67 -5.86
C GLY A 250 -7.58 3.38 -6.39
N VAL A 251 -7.45 3.13 -7.70
CA VAL A 251 -7.90 1.88 -8.34
C VAL A 251 -7.11 0.69 -7.82
N ALA A 252 -5.78 0.81 -7.68
CA ALA A 252 -4.94 -0.25 -7.14
C ALA A 252 -5.37 -0.65 -5.73
N THR A 253 -5.67 0.32 -4.87
CA THR A 253 -6.12 0.06 -3.49
C THR A 253 -7.54 -0.51 -3.46
N CYS A 254 -8.45 -0.10 -4.34
CA CYS A 254 -9.75 -0.78 -4.49
C CYS A 254 -9.56 -2.26 -4.85
N CYS A 255 -8.64 -2.57 -5.77
CA CYS A 255 -8.29 -3.94 -6.10
C CYS A 255 -7.66 -4.68 -4.90
N TRP A 256 -6.90 -3.98 -4.04
CA TRP A 256 -6.39 -4.57 -2.80
C TRP A 256 -7.52 -4.90 -1.82
N PHE A 257 -8.52 -4.03 -1.65
CA PHE A 257 -9.71 -4.36 -0.87
C PHE A 257 -10.42 -5.60 -1.41
N LEU A 258 -10.58 -5.72 -2.73
CA LEU A 258 -11.15 -6.93 -3.35
C LEU A 258 -10.28 -8.16 -3.11
N ALA A 259 -8.96 -8.02 -3.22
CA ALA A 259 -8.04 -9.12 -2.93
C ALA A 259 -8.14 -9.57 -1.46
N ASN A 260 -8.24 -8.64 -0.50
CA ASN A 260 -8.48 -8.96 0.91
C ASN A 260 -9.79 -9.71 1.09
N ASN A 261 -10.85 -9.29 0.40
CA ASN A 261 -12.16 -9.92 0.49
C ASN A 261 -12.15 -11.39 0.03
N TYR A 262 -11.48 -11.69 -1.09
CA TYR A 262 -11.49 -13.03 -1.69
C TYR A 262 -10.34 -13.93 -1.24
N LEU A 263 -9.15 -13.37 -0.95
CA LEU A 263 -7.97 -14.16 -0.59
C LEU A 263 -7.59 -14.08 0.88
N SER A 264 -8.09 -13.11 1.62
CA SER A 264 -7.67 -12.65 2.96
C SER A 264 -6.42 -11.75 2.94
N ALA A 265 -6.27 -10.95 4.00
CA ALA A 265 -5.16 -10.01 4.12
C ALA A 265 -3.80 -10.73 4.28
N VAL A 266 -3.77 -11.88 4.96
CA VAL A 266 -2.56 -12.70 5.14
C VAL A 266 -1.94 -13.14 3.80
N VAL A 267 -2.76 -13.30 2.74
CA VAL A 267 -2.29 -13.68 1.40
C VAL A 267 -2.03 -12.46 0.53
N SER A 268 -2.92 -11.47 0.56
CA SER A 268 -2.82 -10.30 -0.32
C SER A 268 -1.66 -9.38 0.04
N PHE A 269 -1.37 -9.16 1.35
CA PHE A 269 -0.29 -8.28 1.79
C PHE A 269 1.08 -8.66 1.19
N PRO A 270 1.58 -9.90 1.33
CA PRO A 270 2.88 -10.24 0.76
C PRO A 270 2.99 -10.02 -0.75
N ILE A 271 1.92 -10.28 -1.49
CA ILE A 271 1.89 -10.12 -2.95
C ILE A 271 1.89 -8.64 -3.32
N ILE A 272 0.95 -7.86 -2.76
CA ILE A 272 0.70 -6.48 -3.19
C ILE A 272 1.74 -5.50 -2.65
N THR A 273 2.45 -5.82 -1.57
CA THR A 273 3.52 -4.95 -1.04
C THR A 273 4.86 -5.17 -1.73
N THR A 274 5.14 -6.35 -2.26
CA THR A 274 6.45 -6.70 -2.80
C THR A 274 6.53 -6.66 -4.34
N VAL A 275 5.54 -7.23 -5.03
CA VAL A 275 5.56 -7.36 -6.49
C VAL A 275 5.52 -6.02 -7.25
N PRO A 276 4.86 -4.94 -6.77
CA PRO A 276 4.92 -3.63 -7.42
C PRO A 276 6.33 -3.10 -7.63
N GLY A 277 7.26 -3.41 -6.71
CA GLY A 277 8.67 -3.07 -6.87
C GLY A 277 9.30 -3.64 -8.15
N LEU A 278 8.92 -4.85 -8.54
CA LEU A 278 9.36 -5.47 -9.80
C LEU A 278 8.83 -4.73 -11.02
N ILE A 279 7.56 -4.32 -10.99
CA ILE A 279 6.95 -3.54 -12.09
C ILE A 279 7.64 -2.17 -12.20
N ALA A 280 7.89 -1.50 -11.07
CA ALA A 280 8.63 -0.23 -11.06
C ALA A 280 10.08 -0.40 -11.60
N ALA A 281 10.75 -1.49 -11.25
CA ALA A 281 12.07 -1.83 -11.77
C ALA A 281 12.05 -2.09 -13.29
N LEU A 282 11.02 -2.77 -13.80
CA LEU A 282 10.84 -2.97 -15.25
C LEU A 282 10.68 -1.63 -15.97
N TRP A 283 9.89 -0.68 -15.43
CA TRP A 283 9.83 0.67 -15.99
C TRP A 283 11.20 1.35 -16.01
N GLY A 284 11.97 1.22 -14.92
CA GLY A 284 13.35 1.73 -14.81
C GLY A 284 14.28 1.17 -15.87
N VAL A 285 14.18 -0.13 -16.15
CA VAL A 285 15.03 -0.81 -17.14
C VAL A 285 14.61 -0.51 -18.57
N VAL A 286 13.34 -0.74 -18.90
CA VAL A 286 12.84 -0.77 -20.28
C VAL A 286 12.60 0.64 -20.81
N VAL A 287 11.91 1.48 -20.04
CA VAL A 287 11.44 2.80 -20.48
C VAL A 287 12.42 3.90 -20.11
N PHE A 288 12.87 3.92 -18.86
CA PHE A 288 13.75 4.99 -18.37
C PHE A 288 15.23 4.71 -18.59
N LYS A 289 15.61 3.44 -18.86
CA LYS A 289 17.00 3.00 -19.13
C LYS A 289 17.98 3.44 -18.02
N GLU A 290 17.53 3.38 -16.77
CA GLU A 290 18.31 3.83 -15.59
C GLU A 290 19.29 2.77 -15.12
N VAL A 291 18.96 1.50 -15.30
CA VAL A 291 19.82 0.39 -14.91
C VAL A 291 20.92 0.21 -15.97
N LYS A 292 22.16 0.40 -15.56
CA LYS A 292 23.35 0.23 -16.42
C LYS A 292 24.34 -0.71 -15.74
N GLY A 293 24.98 -1.55 -16.54
CA GLY A 293 26.02 -2.47 -16.09
C GLY A 293 25.51 -3.86 -15.74
N TRP A 294 26.31 -4.87 -16.11
CA TRP A 294 25.97 -6.29 -15.98
C TRP A 294 25.65 -6.71 -14.54
N ARG A 295 26.40 -6.19 -13.57
CA ARG A 295 26.17 -6.49 -12.15
C ARG A 295 24.78 -6.10 -11.69
N ASN A 296 24.30 -4.92 -12.09
CA ASN A 296 22.97 -4.42 -11.71
C ASN A 296 21.85 -5.28 -12.32
N TYR A 297 22.05 -5.77 -13.54
CA TYR A 297 21.11 -6.71 -14.17
C TYR A 297 21.05 -8.05 -13.44
N ILE A 298 22.19 -8.60 -12.99
CA ILE A 298 22.22 -9.84 -12.22
C ILE A 298 21.46 -9.66 -10.90
N VAL A 299 21.74 -8.59 -10.15
CA VAL A 299 21.05 -8.28 -8.88
C VAL A 299 19.54 -8.18 -9.13
N LEU A 300 19.13 -7.47 -10.19
CA LEU A 300 17.72 -7.33 -10.54
C LEU A 300 17.05 -8.67 -10.87
N ILE A 301 17.74 -9.55 -11.64
CA ILE A 301 17.22 -10.88 -11.97
C ILE A 301 17.07 -11.73 -10.71
N VAL A 302 18.06 -11.72 -9.80
CA VAL A 302 17.99 -12.45 -8.54
C VAL A 302 16.83 -11.91 -7.70
N ALA A 303 16.70 -10.59 -7.57
CA ALA A 303 15.58 -9.94 -6.88
C ALA A 303 14.22 -10.36 -7.48
N PHE A 304 14.14 -10.37 -8.81
CA PHE A 304 12.93 -10.80 -9.53
C PHE A 304 12.56 -12.25 -9.20
N CYS A 305 13.52 -13.16 -9.26
CA CYS A 305 13.28 -14.58 -8.94
C CYS A 305 12.83 -14.78 -7.49
N LEU A 306 13.45 -14.09 -6.54
CA LEU A 306 13.12 -14.21 -5.12
C LEU A 306 11.72 -13.65 -4.80
N VAL A 307 11.39 -12.45 -5.29
CA VAL A 307 10.05 -11.86 -5.09
C VAL A 307 8.97 -12.71 -5.74
N LEU A 308 9.19 -13.18 -6.96
CA LEU A 308 8.20 -14.05 -7.63
C LEU A 308 8.03 -15.39 -6.89
N SER A 309 9.12 -16.01 -6.43
CA SER A 309 9.02 -17.24 -5.65
C SER A 309 8.27 -17.01 -4.34
N GLY A 310 8.54 -15.91 -3.63
CA GLY A 310 7.81 -15.53 -2.42
C GLY A 310 6.32 -15.31 -2.66
N ALA A 311 5.97 -14.56 -3.71
CA ALA A 311 4.58 -14.32 -4.10
C ALA A 311 3.86 -15.61 -4.49
N LEU A 312 4.52 -16.51 -5.24
CA LEU A 312 3.97 -17.81 -5.61
C LEU A 312 3.75 -18.71 -4.39
N LEU A 313 4.73 -18.80 -3.48
CA LEU A 313 4.59 -19.56 -2.24
C LEU A 313 3.40 -19.06 -1.40
N THR A 314 3.25 -17.73 -1.31
CA THR A 314 2.12 -17.12 -0.61
C THR A 314 0.79 -17.42 -1.32
N ALA A 315 0.74 -17.33 -2.65
CA ALA A 315 -0.45 -17.67 -3.43
C ALA A 315 -0.85 -19.14 -3.27
N PHE A 316 0.12 -20.07 -3.37
CA PHE A 316 -0.12 -21.50 -3.17
C PHE A 316 -0.48 -21.88 -1.73
N SER A 317 -0.24 -21.01 -0.76
CA SER A 317 -0.67 -21.23 0.64
C SER A 317 -2.18 -21.13 0.82
N LYS A 318 -2.87 -20.47 -0.11
CA LYS A 318 -4.34 -20.32 -0.08
C LYS A 318 -5.07 -21.50 -0.72
N ILE A 319 -4.44 -22.10 -1.74
CA ILE A 319 -4.95 -23.27 -2.46
C ILE A 319 -4.61 -24.56 -1.70
#